data_185311f5da3dfa4ae37fe7f9ab772c83
#
_entry.id   185311f5da3dfa4ae37fe7f9ab772c83
#
_cell.length_a   1.000
_cell.length_b   1.000
_cell.length_c   1.000
_cell.angle_alpha   90.00
_cell.angle_beta   90.00
_cell.angle_gamma   90.00
#
_symmetry.space_group_name_H-M   'P 1'
#
loop_
_entity.id
_entity.type
_entity.pdbx_description
1 polymer ?
#
loop_
_entity_poly.entity_id
_entity_poly.type
_entity_poly.pdbx_seq_one_letter_code
_entity_poly.pdbx_strand_id
1 'polypeptide(L)'
;MRQIAQRTYRRFTLALLMAPLALTIAVADAQVAARPIQICATVPDLGSLAHEVGGDQVSVTVFAKGTEDAHFIEAKPSFIKTLSQCDLYLQVGMDLEIGWAPVLLQNARNGAVLPGGRGYIDASRVILRLEVPTGPVDRSMGDVHPLGNPHYLLDPLNGLKVARLIRDKLVELRPDRTPYFEDRYISFNL
;
A
#
# COMPACT_ATOMS: atom_id res chain seq x y z
N MET A 1 53.21 -92.12 -12.27
CA MET A 1 53.81 -90.87 -11.80
C MET A 1 52.86 -89.76 -12.06
N ARG A 2 52.38 -89.08 -11.03
CA ARG A 2 51.13 -88.39 -11.03
C ARG A 2 51.37 -86.93 -11.38
N GLN A 3 50.68 -86.41 -12.42
CA GLN A 3 50.56 -84.98 -12.73
C GLN A 3 49.40 -84.36 -11.91
N ILE A 4 49.71 -83.35 -11.17
CA ILE A 4 48.76 -82.60 -10.42
C ILE A 4 48.33 -81.36 -11.27
N ALA A 5 47.08 -81.40 -11.68
CA ALA A 5 46.49 -80.31 -12.42
C ALA A 5 46.23 -79.09 -11.46
N GLN A 6 46.81 -77.97 -11.80
CA GLN A 6 46.52 -76.72 -11.12
C GLN A 6 45.24 -76.08 -11.72
N ARG A 7 44.17 -75.97 -10.96
CA ARG A 7 42.97 -75.28 -11.31
C ARG A 7 43.15 -73.81 -10.96
N THR A 8 43.23 -72.95 -11.95
CA THR A 8 43.26 -71.50 -11.84
C THR A 8 41.82 -70.95 -11.58
N TYR A 9 41.54 -70.49 -10.39
CA TYR A 9 40.29 -69.78 -10.09
C TYR A 9 40.40 -68.36 -10.58
N ARG A 10 39.67 -67.98 -11.66
CA ARG A 10 39.43 -66.64 -12.10
C ARG A 10 38.42 -65.99 -11.14
N ARG A 11 38.89 -65.11 -10.29
CA ARG A 11 38.02 -64.24 -9.47
C ARG A 11 37.45 -63.16 -10.35
N PHE A 12 36.16 -63.25 -10.67
CA PHE A 12 35.40 -62.12 -11.23
C PHE A 12 35.07 -61.11 -10.07
N THR A 13 35.78 -60.02 -10.04
CA THR A 13 35.42 -58.86 -9.17
C THR A 13 34.33 -58.08 -9.88
N LEU A 14 33.11 -58.23 -9.41
CA LEU A 14 31.95 -57.41 -9.84
C LEU A 14 32.09 -56.04 -9.15
N ALA A 15 32.61 -55.02 -9.85
CA ALA A 15 32.61 -53.65 -9.37
C ALA A 15 31.19 -53.08 -9.51
N LEU A 16 30.45 -53.02 -8.41
CA LEU A 16 29.16 -52.38 -8.31
C LEU A 16 29.37 -50.85 -8.29
N LEU A 17 29.20 -50.16 -9.42
CA LEU A 17 29.19 -48.71 -9.51
C LEU A 17 27.92 -48.20 -8.84
N MET A 18 28.01 -47.76 -7.58
CA MET A 18 27.00 -46.97 -6.90
C MET A 18 27.13 -45.51 -7.39
N ALA A 19 26.32 -45.14 -8.38
CA ALA A 19 26.14 -43.73 -8.73
C ALA A 19 25.29 -43.05 -7.65
N PRO A 20 25.75 -41.96 -7.02
CA PRO A 20 24.90 -41.22 -6.11
C PRO A 20 23.83 -40.49 -6.95
N LEU A 21 22.56 -40.91 -6.82
CA LEU A 21 21.41 -40.19 -7.31
C LEU A 21 21.26 -38.95 -6.43
N ALA A 22 21.85 -37.86 -6.86
CA ALA A 22 21.64 -36.54 -6.23
C ALA A 22 20.19 -36.12 -6.52
N LEU A 23 19.30 -36.45 -5.59
CA LEU A 23 17.93 -35.93 -5.56
C LEU A 23 18.00 -34.45 -5.20
N THR A 24 18.09 -33.55 -6.20
CA THR A 24 17.91 -32.12 -6.03
C THR A 24 16.45 -31.87 -5.71
N ILE A 25 16.14 -31.77 -4.43
CA ILE A 25 14.84 -31.22 -3.96
C ILE A 25 14.86 -29.76 -4.34
N ALA A 26 14.22 -29.38 -5.46
CA ALA A 26 13.86 -28.01 -5.73
C ALA A 26 12.83 -27.62 -4.68
N VAL A 27 13.27 -26.97 -3.62
CA VAL A 27 12.38 -26.26 -2.70
C VAL A 27 11.81 -25.11 -3.54
N ALA A 28 10.62 -25.32 -4.10
CA ALA A 28 9.83 -24.23 -4.61
C ALA A 28 9.49 -23.38 -3.38
N ASP A 29 10.20 -22.25 -3.22
CA ASP A 29 9.78 -21.18 -2.33
C ASP A 29 8.39 -20.75 -2.81
N ALA A 30 7.36 -21.36 -2.24
CA ALA A 30 6.00 -20.85 -2.33
C ALA A 30 6.02 -19.54 -1.53
N GLN A 31 6.40 -18.47 -2.19
CA GLN A 31 6.35 -17.12 -1.66
C GLN A 31 4.88 -16.89 -1.31
N VAL A 32 4.54 -17.04 -0.03
CA VAL A 32 3.20 -16.72 0.45
C VAL A 32 2.93 -15.29 0.01
N ALA A 33 2.05 -15.13 -0.96
CA ALA A 33 1.72 -13.82 -1.48
C ALA A 33 1.27 -12.97 -0.30
N ALA A 34 2.08 -11.97 0.04
CA ALA A 34 1.75 -11.10 1.15
C ALA A 34 0.41 -10.43 0.84
N ARG A 35 -0.49 -10.35 1.84
CA ARG A 35 -1.80 -9.74 1.65
C ARG A 35 -1.68 -8.32 1.06
N PRO A 36 -2.65 -7.86 0.26
CA PRO A 36 -2.68 -6.48 -0.22
C PRO A 36 -2.67 -5.48 0.95
N ILE A 37 -2.00 -4.34 0.74
CA ILE A 37 -2.01 -3.22 1.69
C ILE A 37 -3.44 -2.68 1.78
N GLN A 38 -4.02 -2.64 2.97
CA GLN A 38 -5.38 -2.12 3.19
C GLN A 38 -5.33 -0.59 3.28
N ILE A 39 -5.91 0.08 2.29
CA ILE A 39 -5.93 1.55 2.18
C ILE A 39 -7.34 2.07 2.48
N CYS A 40 -7.43 3.05 3.37
CA CYS A 40 -8.63 3.82 3.60
C CYS A 40 -8.44 5.24 3.06
N ALA A 41 -9.21 5.62 2.05
CA ALA A 41 -9.19 6.96 1.48
C ALA A 41 -10.46 7.72 1.87
N THR A 42 -10.35 9.02 2.11
CA THR A 42 -11.50 9.85 2.48
C THR A 42 -12.41 10.12 1.29
N VAL A 43 -11.83 10.37 0.11
CA VAL A 43 -12.56 10.74 -1.12
C VAL A 43 -12.20 9.83 -2.30
N PRO A 44 -13.10 9.74 -3.32
CA PRO A 44 -12.89 8.88 -4.48
C PRO A 44 -11.61 9.17 -5.27
N ASP A 45 -11.22 10.44 -5.40
CA ASP A 45 -10.01 10.84 -6.12
C ASP A 45 -8.76 10.22 -5.50
N LEU A 46 -8.62 10.31 -4.18
CA LEU A 46 -7.51 9.67 -3.47
C LEU A 46 -7.55 8.13 -3.59
N GLY A 47 -8.76 7.56 -3.56
CA GLY A 47 -8.96 6.13 -3.75
C GLY A 47 -8.52 5.68 -5.14
N SER A 48 -8.87 6.44 -6.18
CA SER A 48 -8.48 6.18 -7.57
C SER A 48 -6.95 6.27 -7.74
N LEU A 49 -6.33 7.33 -7.22
CA LEU A 49 -4.87 7.49 -7.28
C LEU A 49 -4.15 6.34 -6.56
N ALA A 50 -4.67 5.91 -5.40
CA ALA A 50 -4.10 4.78 -4.66
C ALA A 50 -4.22 3.47 -5.43
N HIS A 51 -5.33 3.24 -6.12
CA HIS A 51 -5.54 2.07 -6.96
C HIS A 51 -4.64 2.09 -8.21
N GLU A 52 -4.52 3.24 -8.87
CA GLU A 52 -3.67 3.39 -10.06
C GLU A 52 -2.20 3.09 -9.75
N VAL A 53 -1.69 3.61 -8.65
CA VAL A 53 -0.29 3.40 -8.26
C VAL A 53 -0.07 2.04 -7.58
N GLY A 54 -1.03 1.58 -6.79
CA GLY A 54 -0.91 0.36 -5.99
C GLY A 54 -1.27 -0.92 -6.73
N GLY A 55 -2.15 -0.84 -7.74
CA GLY A 55 -2.61 -1.98 -8.53
C GLY A 55 -3.17 -3.12 -7.67
N ASP A 56 -2.75 -4.35 -7.96
CA ASP A 56 -3.14 -5.56 -7.23
C ASP A 56 -2.47 -5.72 -5.85
N GLN A 57 -1.49 -4.86 -5.53
CA GLN A 57 -0.81 -4.87 -4.24
C GLN A 57 -1.57 -4.09 -3.15
N VAL A 58 -2.69 -3.47 -3.50
CA VAL A 58 -3.51 -2.69 -2.56
C VAL A 58 -4.98 -3.11 -2.61
N SER A 59 -5.66 -2.90 -1.49
CA SER A 59 -7.13 -3.01 -1.39
C SER A 59 -7.64 -1.69 -0.84
N VAL A 60 -8.40 -0.95 -1.64
CA VAL A 60 -8.80 0.43 -1.32
C VAL A 60 -10.26 0.49 -0.89
N THR A 61 -10.52 1.09 0.27
CA THR A 61 -11.85 1.46 0.73
C THR A 61 -11.97 2.97 0.77
N VAL A 62 -13.00 3.52 0.13
CA VAL A 62 -13.31 4.96 0.12
C VAL A 62 -14.49 5.23 1.04
N PHE A 63 -14.39 6.27 1.88
CA PHE A 63 -15.46 6.60 2.84
C PHE A 63 -16.55 7.48 2.25
N ALA A 64 -16.17 8.57 1.56
CA ALA A 64 -17.13 9.39 0.83
C ALA A 64 -17.54 8.72 -0.49
N LYS A 65 -18.83 8.71 -0.78
CA LYS A 65 -19.29 8.37 -2.13
C LYS A 65 -19.13 9.60 -3.05
N GLY A 66 -18.97 9.37 -4.35
CA GLY A 66 -18.76 10.44 -5.32
C GLY A 66 -19.86 11.52 -5.39
N THR A 67 -21.01 11.25 -4.79
CA THR A 67 -22.17 12.19 -4.72
C THR A 67 -22.33 12.85 -3.35
N GLU A 68 -21.51 12.46 -2.37
CA GLU A 68 -21.56 13.01 -1.01
C GLU A 68 -20.58 14.19 -0.88
N ASP A 69 -20.98 15.19 -0.11
CA ASP A 69 -20.11 16.30 0.26
C ASP A 69 -19.07 15.81 1.28
N ALA A 70 -17.81 15.90 0.90
CA ALA A 70 -16.70 15.42 1.73
C ALA A 70 -16.52 16.18 3.05
N HIS A 71 -17.12 17.38 3.20
CA HIS A 71 -17.12 18.13 4.45
C HIS A 71 -18.04 17.48 5.52
N PHE A 72 -19.10 16.77 5.09
CA PHE A 72 -20.21 16.34 5.94
C PHE A 72 -20.49 14.84 5.85
N ILE A 73 -19.47 14.01 5.91
CA ILE A 73 -19.64 12.57 5.94
C ILE A 73 -20.11 12.10 7.31
N GLU A 74 -21.13 11.24 7.32
CA GLU A 74 -21.59 10.61 8.55
C GLU A 74 -20.56 9.62 9.11
N ALA A 75 -20.11 9.84 10.34
CA ALA A 75 -19.16 8.99 11.03
C ALA A 75 -19.81 7.66 11.45
N LYS A 76 -19.79 6.65 10.57
CA LYS A 76 -20.42 5.34 10.78
C LYS A 76 -19.53 4.38 11.58
N PRO A 77 -20.10 3.54 12.49
CA PRO A 77 -19.33 2.51 13.19
C PRO A 77 -18.57 1.54 12.26
N SER A 78 -19.10 1.29 11.06
CA SER A 78 -18.44 0.47 10.05
C SER A 78 -17.10 1.08 9.58
N PHE A 79 -17.00 2.41 9.52
CA PHE A 79 -15.76 3.11 9.17
C PHE A 79 -14.68 2.94 10.25
N ILE A 80 -15.07 2.96 11.53
CA ILE A 80 -14.18 2.68 12.66
C ILE A 80 -13.59 1.28 12.53
N LYS A 81 -14.45 0.27 12.25
CA LYS A 81 -14.01 -1.11 12.03
C LYS A 81 -13.04 -1.20 10.84
N THR A 82 -13.32 -0.53 9.73
CA THR A 82 -12.44 -0.51 8.56
C THR A 82 -11.10 0.13 8.90
N LEU A 83 -11.10 1.31 9.54
CA LEU A 83 -9.89 2.02 9.96
C LEU A 83 -9.03 1.22 10.95
N SER A 84 -9.64 0.41 11.82
CA SER A 84 -8.89 -0.43 12.75
C SER A 84 -8.05 -1.51 12.05
N GLN A 85 -8.34 -1.81 10.80
CA GLN A 85 -7.68 -2.82 9.97
C GLN A 85 -6.83 -2.24 8.84
N CYS A 86 -6.85 -0.91 8.66
CA CYS A 86 -6.09 -0.23 7.61
C CYS A 86 -4.59 -0.20 7.92
N ASP A 87 -3.80 -0.37 6.88
CA ASP A 87 -2.35 -0.17 6.89
C ASP A 87 -1.99 1.27 6.51
N LEU A 88 -2.84 1.92 5.69
CA LEU A 88 -2.63 3.25 5.16
C LEU A 88 -3.94 4.04 5.12
N TYR A 89 -3.94 5.22 5.71
CA TYR A 89 -5.03 6.19 5.64
C TYR A 89 -4.62 7.41 4.82
N LEU A 90 -5.48 7.80 3.88
CA LEU A 90 -5.28 8.95 2.99
C LEU A 90 -6.40 9.96 3.20
N GLN A 91 -6.05 11.21 3.52
CA GLN A 91 -7.00 12.33 3.54
C GLN A 91 -6.55 13.46 2.62
N VAL A 92 -7.50 14.27 2.19
CA VAL A 92 -7.25 15.49 1.42
C VAL A 92 -6.48 16.50 2.29
N GLY A 93 -6.92 16.70 3.53
CA GLY A 93 -6.31 17.65 4.44
C GLY A 93 -6.86 19.08 4.26
N MET A 94 -6.14 20.08 4.78
CA MET A 94 -6.58 21.49 4.81
C MET A 94 -7.97 21.65 5.46
N ASP A 95 -8.23 20.84 6.50
CA ASP A 95 -9.48 20.81 7.27
C ASP A 95 -10.73 20.34 6.50
N LEU A 96 -10.61 19.76 5.28
CA LEU A 96 -11.75 19.22 4.55
C LEU A 96 -12.54 18.20 5.40
N GLU A 97 -11.83 17.30 6.05
CA GLU A 97 -12.41 16.21 6.82
C GLU A 97 -12.55 16.49 8.33
N ILE A 98 -12.34 17.74 8.75
CA ILE A 98 -12.25 18.10 10.19
C ILE A 98 -13.51 17.75 10.96
N GLY A 99 -14.69 17.79 10.30
CA GLY A 99 -15.98 17.51 10.93
C GLY A 99 -16.22 16.05 11.31
N TRP A 100 -15.46 15.07 10.73
CA TRP A 100 -15.79 13.66 10.91
C TRP A 100 -14.56 12.73 11.04
N ALA A 101 -13.47 12.96 10.30
CA ALA A 101 -12.35 12.04 10.29
C ALA A 101 -11.63 11.92 11.64
N PRO A 102 -11.39 12.98 12.43
CA PRO A 102 -10.68 12.89 13.71
C PRO A 102 -11.36 11.95 14.69
N VAL A 103 -12.69 11.97 14.79
CA VAL A 103 -13.45 11.11 15.70
C VAL A 103 -13.39 9.63 15.27
N LEU A 104 -13.38 9.36 13.97
CA LEU A 104 -13.21 8.00 13.44
C LEU A 104 -11.83 7.45 13.73
N LEU A 105 -10.79 8.23 13.46
CA LEU A 105 -9.38 7.86 13.68
C LEU A 105 -9.11 7.54 15.15
N GLN A 106 -9.59 8.38 16.08
CA GLN A 106 -9.42 8.15 17.52
C GLN A 106 -10.10 6.87 17.98
N ASN A 107 -11.33 6.61 17.49
CA ASN A 107 -12.09 5.41 17.88
C ASN A 107 -11.60 4.13 17.21
N ALA A 108 -10.88 4.22 16.08
CA ALA A 108 -10.32 3.06 15.39
C ALA A 108 -9.19 2.36 16.20
N ARG A 109 -8.57 3.05 17.14
CA ARG A 109 -7.48 2.53 17.99
C ARG A 109 -6.33 1.91 17.18
N ASN A 110 -6.08 2.43 16.00
CA ASN A 110 -5.02 2.01 15.09
C ASN A 110 -3.94 3.10 15.03
N GLY A 111 -2.89 2.96 15.86
CA GLY A 111 -1.82 3.96 15.93
C GLY A 111 -1.07 4.16 14.62
N ALA A 112 -1.09 3.18 13.71
CA ALA A 112 -0.42 3.31 12.42
C ALA A 112 -1.06 4.39 11.53
N VAL A 113 -2.37 4.60 11.63
CA VAL A 113 -3.13 5.54 10.77
C VAL A 113 -3.49 6.85 11.49
N LEU A 114 -3.00 7.08 12.69
CA LEU A 114 -3.13 8.37 13.38
C LEU A 114 -2.13 9.40 12.84
N PRO A 115 -2.38 10.70 12.98
CA PRO A 115 -1.39 11.74 12.65
C PRO A 115 -0.02 11.46 13.27
N GLY A 116 1.02 11.42 12.42
CA GLY A 116 2.37 11.01 12.80
C GLY A 116 2.63 9.51 12.76
N GLY A 117 1.61 8.68 12.57
CA GLY A 117 1.75 7.24 12.36
C GLY A 117 2.35 6.90 11.00
N ARG A 118 2.96 5.72 10.89
CA ARG A 118 3.62 5.26 9.67
C ARG A 118 2.65 5.16 8.47
N GLY A 119 1.40 4.84 8.71
CA GLY A 119 0.35 4.69 7.71
C GLY A 119 -0.58 5.91 7.59
N TYR A 120 -0.13 7.12 7.94
CA TYR A 120 -0.94 8.32 7.82
C TYR A 120 -0.42 9.23 6.71
N ILE A 121 -1.29 9.63 5.79
CA ILE A 121 -1.02 10.63 4.76
C ILE A 121 -2.09 11.73 4.80
N ASP A 122 -1.64 12.95 5.01
CA ASP A 122 -2.33 14.18 4.64
C ASP A 122 -1.78 14.60 3.27
N ALA A 123 -2.59 14.49 2.22
CA ALA A 123 -2.15 14.71 0.84
C ALA A 123 -1.85 16.20 0.58
N SER A 124 -2.41 17.11 1.37
CA SER A 124 -2.17 18.55 1.25
C SER A 124 -0.70 18.96 1.49
N ARG A 125 0.06 18.09 2.16
CA ARG A 125 1.49 18.36 2.50
C ARG A 125 2.41 18.57 1.29
N VAL A 126 2.01 18.10 0.10
CA VAL A 126 2.77 18.27 -1.15
C VAL A 126 2.16 19.33 -2.08
N ILE A 127 1.14 20.04 -1.60
CA ILE A 127 0.36 20.99 -2.37
C ILE A 127 0.73 22.42 -1.98
N LEU A 128 0.87 23.29 -2.98
CA LEU A 128 0.92 24.73 -2.75
C LEU A 128 -0.46 25.20 -2.27
N ARG A 129 -0.52 25.76 -1.09
CA ARG A 129 -1.77 26.30 -0.53
C ARG A 129 -2.17 27.57 -1.25
N LEU A 130 -3.38 27.59 -1.79
CA LEU A 130 -3.98 28.74 -2.41
C LEU A 130 -5.13 29.27 -1.53
N GLU A 131 -5.48 30.52 -1.72
CA GLU A 131 -6.63 31.15 -1.04
C GLU A 131 -6.56 31.06 0.49
N VAL A 132 -5.35 31.14 1.05
CA VAL A 132 -5.17 31.17 2.48
C VAL A 132 -5.71 32.51 3.03
N PRO A 133 -6.72 32.51 3.92
CA PRO A 133 -7.27 33.73 4.47
C PRO A 133 -6.23 34.56 5.22
N THR A 134 -6.29 35.89 5.08
CA THR A 134 -5.38 36.81 5.77
C THR A 134 -5.93 37.32 7.13
N GLY A 135 -7.16 36.91 7.45
CA GLY A 135 -7.84 37.26 8.70
C GLY A 135 -8.47 36.06 9.40
N PRO A 136 -9.08 36.29 10.56
CA PRO A 136 -9.82 35.22 11.27
C PRO A 136 -10.93 34.64 10.39
N VAL A 137 -11.04 33.33 10.37
CA VAL A 137 -12.12 32.61 9.69
C VAL A 137 -13.11 32.13 10.73
N ASP A 138 -14.40 32.38 10.49
CA ASP A 138 -15.50 31.90 11.31
C ASP A 138 -16.56 31.17 10.46
N ARG A 139 -17.48 30.50 11.12
CA ARG A 139 -18.53 29.71 10.45
C ARG A 139 -19.52 30.55 9.62
N SER A 140 -19.58 31.88 9.77
CA SER A 140 -20.45 32.73 8.97
C SER A 140 -19.94 32.92 7.54
N MET A 141 -18.68 32.59 7.30
CA MET A 141 -17.99 32.73 6.00
C MET A 141 -18.22 31.58 5.04
N GLY A 142 -19.07 30.59 5.41
CA GLY A 142 -19.32 29.41 4.59
C GLY A 142 -18.15 28.43 4.56
N ASP A 143 -17.84 27.87 3.39
CA ASP A 143 -16.80 26.84 3.21
C ASP A 143 -15.38 27.42 3.10
N VAL A 144 -15.10 28.49 3.87
CA VAL A 144 -13.75 29.06 3.92
C VAL A 144 -12.87 28.24 4.86
N HIS A 145 -11.79 27.67 4.32
CA HIS A 145 -10.84 26.86 5.06
C HIS A 145 -9.65 27.69 5.56
N PRO A 146 -9.32 27.65 6.86
CA PRO A 146 -8.22 28.44 7.43
C PRO A 146 -6.86 28.11 6.84
N LEU A 147 -6.67 26.87 6.37
CA LEU A 147 -5.40 26.39 5.85
C LEU A 147 -5.25 26.53 4.32
N GLY A 148 -6.25 27.11 3.64
CA GLY A 148 -6.30 27.27 2.20
C GLY A 148 -7.32 26.36 1.54
N ASN A 149 -7.51 26.49 0.23
CA ASN A 149 -8.50 25.76 -0.54
C ASN A 149 -8.18 24.27 -0.66
N PRO A 150 -9.01 23.34 -0.09
CA PRO A 150 -8.76 21.91 -0.11
C PRO A 150 -9.14 21.23 -1.45
N HIS A 151 -9.78 21.95 -2.38
CA HIS A 151 -10.25 21.38 -3.64
C HIS A 151 -9.16 21.30 -4.72
N TYR A 152 -7.92 21.17 -4.33
CA TYR A 152 -6.73 21.20 -5.18
C TYR A 152 -6.64 20.01 -6.16
N LEU A 153 -7.38 18.93 -5.96
CA LEU A 153 -7.42 17.77 -6.87
C LEU A 153 -8.17 18.07 -8.18
N LEU A 154 -8.85 19.22 -8.28
CA LEU A 154 -9.36 19.73 -9.56
C LEU A 154 -8.25 20.08 -10.55
N ASP A 155 -7.03 20.32 -10.09
CA ASP A 155 -5.84 20.45 -10.91
C ASP A 155 -5.16 19.08 -11.10
N PRO A 156 -5.11 18.53 -12.34
CA PRO A 156 -4.49 17.23 -12.59
C PRO A 156 -2.99 17.18 -12.22
N LEU A 157 -2.28 18.30 -12.25
CA LEU A 157 -0.87 18.35 -11.84
C LEU A 157 -0.72 18.11 -10.32
N ASN A 158 -1.69 18.50 -9.53
CA ASN A 158 -1.72 18.16 -8.12
C ASN A 158 -2.00 16.66 -7.91
N GLY A 159 -2.83 16.06 -8.78
CA GLY A 159 -3.03 14.61 -8.81
C GLY A 159 -1.70 13.84 -8.97
N LEU A 160 -0.82 14.29 -9.87
CA LEU A 160 0.53 13.70 -10.05
C LEU A 160 1.40 13.81 -8.79
N LYS A 161 1.37 14.94 -8.09
CA LYS A 161 2.11 15.12 -6.83
C LYS A 161 1.61 14.18 -5.74
N VAL A 162 0.28 14.04 -5.64
CA VAL A 162 -0.36 13.13 -4.67
C VAL A 162 -0.07 11.67 -5.03
N ALA A 163 -0.16 11.30 -6.31
CA ALA A 163 0.19 9.96 -6.78
C ALA A 163 1.65 9.60 -6.41
N ARG A 164 2.58 10.54 -6.59
CA ARG A 164 3.98 10.36 -6.17
C ARG A 164 4.10 10.14 -4.66
N LEU A 165 3.38 10.94 -3.86
CA LEU A 165 3.38 10.79 -2.40
C LEU A 165 2.86 9.41 -1.98
N ILE A 166 1.80 8.93 -2.65
CA ILE A 166 1.25 7.59 -2.41
C ILE A 166 2.29 6.52 -2.81
N ARG A 167 2.93 6.63 -3.99
CA ARG A 167 3.99 5.72 -4.44
C ARG A 167 5.10 5.62 -3.40
N ASP A 168 5.61 6.75 -2.93
CA ASP A 168 6.69 6.79 -1.94
C ASP A 168 6.29 6.07 -0.64
N LYS A 169 5.04 6.24 -0.20
CA LYS A 169 4.51 5.55 0.97
C LYS A 169 4.35 4.04 0.75
N LEU A 170 3.88 3.61 -0.42
CA LEU A 170 3.77 2.19 -0.75
C LEU A 170 5.13 1.50 -0.79
N VAL A 171 6.16 2.18 -1.33
CA VAL A 171 7.56 1.72 -1.30
C VAL A 171 8.07 1.59 0.14
N GLU A 172 7.77 2.55 1.02
CA GLU A 172 8.13 2.48 2.45
C GLU A 172 7.49 1.27 3.14
N LEU A 173 6.20 1.00 2.83
CA LEU A 173 5.46 -0.11 3.42
C LEU A 173 5.85 -1.47 2.85
N ARG A 174 6.24 -1.53 1.59
CA ARG A 174 6.59 -2.74 0.82
C ARG A 174 7.83 -2.52 -0.04
N PRO A 175 9.02 -2.45 0.56
CA PRO A 175 10.28 -2.24 -0.18
C PRO A 175 10.56 -3.34 -1.23
N ASP A 176 10.09 -4.55 -0.98
CA ASP A 176 10.19 -5.70 -1.90
C ASP A 176 9.40 -5.50 -3.20
N ARG A 177 8.47 -4.55 -3.25
CA ARG A 177 7.63 -4.20 -4.40
C ARG A 177 7.98 -2.85 -5.03
N THR A 178 9.11 -2.26 -4.66
CA THR A 178 9.53 -0.94 -5.19
C THR A 178 9.46 -0.85 -6.71
N PRO A 179 10.02 -1.78 -7.52
CA PRO A 179 9.94 -1.67 -8.98
C PRO A 179 8.50 -1.66 -9.49
N TYR A 180 7.62 -2.45 -8.89
CA TYR A 180 6.22 -2.53 -9.27
C TYR A 180 5.50 -1.19 -9.09
N PHE A 181 5.66 -0.54 -7.94
CA PHE A 181 5.02 0.75 -7.66
C PHE A 181 5.61 1.89 -8.50
N GLU A 182 6.92 1.84 -8.78
CA GLU A 182 7.59 2.81 -9.65
C GLU A 182 7.10 2.70 -11.09
N ASP A 183 7.02 1.50 -11.66
CA ASP A 183 6.54 1.27 -13.02
C ASP A 183 5.09 1.74 -13.18
N ARG A 184 4.23 1.45 -12.20
CA ARG A 184 2.84 1.93 -12.22
C ARG A 184 2.74 3.44 -12.14
N TYR A 185 3.52 4.08 -11.27
CA TYR A 185 3.55 5.54 -11.19
C TYR A 185 4.05 6.18 -12.49
N ILE A 186 5.10 5.62 -13.11
CA ILE A 186 5.62 6.10 -14.40
C ILE A 186 4.53 5.98 -15.48
N SER A 187 3.84 4.84 -15.55
CA SER A 187 2.75 4.62 -16.51
C SER A 187 1.58 5.58 -16.32
N PHE A 188 1.28 5.96 -15.08
CA PHE A 188 0.24 6.95 -14.76
C PHE A 188 0.65 8.37 -15.13
N ASN A 189 1.94 8.70 -15.10
CA ASN A 189 2.47 10.04 -15.34
C ASN A 189 2.74 10.32 -16.84
N LEU A 190 2.53 9.35 -17.72
CA LEU A 190 2.70 9.50 -19.18
C LEU A 190 1.42 9.99 -19.85
#